data_f87106ca9eca555124c3c9ac6211a07f
#
_entry.id   f87106ca9eca555124c3c9ac6211a07f
#
_cell.length_a   1.000
_cell.length_b   1.000
_cell.length_c   1.000
_cell.angle_alpha   90.00
_cell.angle_beta   90.00
_cell.angle_gamma   90.00
#
_symmetry.space_group_name_H-M   'P 1'
#
loop_
_entity.id
_entity.type
_entity.pdbx_description
1 polymer ?
#
loop_
_entity_poly.entity_id
_entity_poly.type
_entity_poly.pdbx_seq_one_letter_code
_entity_poly.pdbx_strand_id
1 'polypeptide(L)'
;MRTLSKGLVLLILTLVAGAAAARSSVPIVNLENNAITPRAGHTLSLEEVQHAIAAAGQRSGHWGVADSAPGKVRLNLLTRGHQAVVEVTFDTHQYSIRYVSSSNLNYEKTAKGELIHPKYNAWVQHLKNAIDQQLE
;
A
#
# COMPACT_ATOMS: atom_id res chain seq x y z
N MET A 1 -42.80 56.37 -28.61
CA MET A 1 -41.50 55.71 -28.83
C MET A 1 -41.29 54.70 -27.71
N ARG A 2 -41.34 53.46 -28.03
CA ARG A 2 -41.06 52.41 -27.02
C ARG A 2 -39.63 52.01 -27.14
N THR A 3 -38.84 52.30 -26.12
CA THR A 3 -37.51 51.80 -25.98
C THR A 3 -37.56 50.37 -25.50
N LEU A 4 -37.26 49.42 -26.39
CA LEU A 4 -37.08 48.04 -26.02
C LEU A 4 -35.75 47.91 -25.25
N SER A 5 -35.86 47.80 -23.95
CA SER A 5 -34.75 47.38 -23.11
C SER A 5 -34.43 45.93 -23.45
N LYS A 6 -33.36 45.71 -24.20
CA LYS A 6 -32.82 44.38 -24.38
C LYS A 6 -32.16 43.96 -23.07
N GLY A 7 -32.88 43.24 -22.26
CA GLY A 7 -32.33 42.57 -21.10
C GLY A 7 -31.28 41.58 -21.55
N LEU A 8 -30.02 41.91 -21.30
CA LEU A 8 -28.93 40.96 -21.46
C LEU A 8 -29.04 39.92 -20.34
N VAL A 9 -29.63 38.79 -20.67
CA VAL A 9 -29.58 37.63 -19.77
C VAL A 9 -28.15 37.10 -19.81
N LEU A 10 -27.36 37.51 -18.85
CA LEU A 10 -26.04 36.94 -18.61
C LEU A 10 -26.26 35.54 -18.03
N LEU A 11 -26.22 34.54 -18.92
CA LEU A 11 -26.20 33.15 -18.50
C LEU A 11 -24.83 32.91 -17.85
N ILE A 12 -24.74 33.05 -16.53
CA ILE A 12 -23.58 32.65 -15.76
C ILE A 12 -23.59 31.13 -15.77
N LEU A 13 -22.86 30.57 -16.73
CA LEU A 13 -22.54 29.14 -16.73
C LEU A 13 -21.55 28.95 -15.57
N THR A 14 -22.08 28.68 -14.39
CA THR A 14 -21.26 28.20 -13.29
C THR A 14 -20.75 26.82 -13.70
N LEU A 15 -19.55 26.81 -14.26
CA LEU A 15 -18.80 25.58 -14.45
C LEU A 15 -18.50 25.07 -13.03
N VAL A 16 -19.40 24.26 -12.48
CA VAL A 16 -19.05 23.42 -11.35
C VAL A 16 -18.09 22.41 -11.93
N ALA A 17 -16.80 22.77 -11.94
CA ALA A 17 -15.76 21.77 -12.02
C ALA A 17 -15.98 20.89 -10.80
N GLY A 18 -16.74 19.82 -10.99
CA GLY A 18 -16.72 18.72 -10.06
C GLY A 18 -15.27 18.32 -9.96
N ALA A 19 -14.58 18.81 -8.92
CA ALA A 19 -13.37 18.19 -8.51
C ALA A 19 -13.77 16.75 -8.26
N ALA A 20 -13.55 15.88 -9.27
CA ALA A 20 -13.40 14.46 -9.00
C ALA A 20 -12.41 14.48 -7.84
N ALA A 21 -12.90 14.21 -6.62
CA ALA A 21 -12.04 14.13 -5.47
C ALA A 21 -11.04 13.03 -5.78
N ALA A 22 -9.93 13.42 -6.42
CA ALA A 22 -8.74 12.61 -6.46
C ALA A 22 -8.53 12.25 -5.01
N ARG A 23 -8.76 10.99 -4.63
CA ARG A 23 -8.52 10.54 -3.27
C ARG A 23 -7.12 11.01 -2.95
N SER A 24 -7.01 11.89 -1.97
CA SER A 24 -5.76 12.54 -1.65
C SER A 24 -4.72 11.47 -1.42
N SER A 25 -3.64 11.52 -2.18
CA SER A 25 -2.48 10.66 -1.93
C SER A 25 -1.99 10.90 -0.51
N VAL A 26 -1.50 9.85 0.11
CA VAL A 26 -0.99 9.86 1.48
C VAL A 26 0.47 9.46 1.50
N PRO A 27 1.25 9.84 2.53
CA PRO A 27 2.61 9.35 2.67
C PRO A 27 2.66 7.82 2.69
N ILE A 28 3.68 7.25 2.04
CA ILE A 28 3.99 5.83 2.17
C ILE A 28 4.45 5.58 3.60
N VAL A 29 3.85 4.57 4.23
CA VAL A 29 4.24 4.12 5.56
C VAL A 29 4.97 2.78 5.44
N ASN A 30 6.28 2.80 5.65
CA ASN A 30 7.05 1.58 5.82
C ASN A 30 6.86 1.07 7.26
N LEU A 31 6.64 -0.22 7.40
CA LEU A 31 6.44 -0.84 8.72
C LEU A 31 7.77 -1.46 9.18
N GLU A 32 8.50 -0.71 9.98
CA GLU A 32 9.86 -1.02 10.39
C GLU A 32 9.91 -1.78 11.73
N ASN A 33 10.82 -2.74 11.83
CA ASN A 33 11.20 -3.41 13.07
C ASN A 33 10.02 -4.00 13.86
N ASN A 34 9.14 -4.71 13.17
CA ASN A 34 8.01 -5.39 13.80
C ASN A 34 8.51 -6.61 14.56
N ALA A 35 8.24 -6.66 15.86
CA ALA A 35 8.68 -7.76 16.69
C ALA A 35 8.01 -9.08 16.31
N ILE A 36 8.79 -10.16 16.26
CA ILE A 36 8.30 -11.52 16.11
C ILE A 36 8.21 -12.13 17.52
N THR A 37 7.00 -12.49 17.92
CA THR A 37 6.71 -13.06 19.25
C THR A 37 6.13 -14.46 19.08
N PRO A 38 6.98 -15.50 18.94
CA PRO A 38 6.49 -16.86 18.82
C PRO A 38 5.84 -17.33 20.12
N ARG A 39 5.02 -18.36 20.02
CA ARG A 39 4.45 -19.00 21.22
C ARG A 39 5.54 -19.39 22.22
N ALA A 40 5.19 -19.32 23.49
CA ALA A 40 6.09 -19.72 24.56
C ALA A 40 6.66 -21.14 24.31
N GLY A 41 7.98 -21.25 24.41
CA GLY A 41 8.71 -22.51 24.16
C GLY A 41 8.97 -22.83 22.71
N HIS A 42 8.55 -21.99 21.77
CA HIS A 42 8.81 -22.18 20.34
C HIS A 42 9.93 -21.26 19.85
N THR A 43 10.89 -21.82 19.15
CA THR A 43 11.99 -21.08 18.52
C THR A 43 11.84 -21.17 17.02
N LEU A 44 11.82 -20.04 16.33
CA LEU A 44 11.71 -20.00 14.87
C LEU A 44 13.08 -20.01 14.21
N SER A 45 13.24 -20.78 13.16
CA SER A 45 14.37 -20.69 12.25
C SER A 45 14.14 -19.59 11.21
N LEU A 46 15.20 -19.15 10.55
CA LEU A 46 15.09 -18.18 9.46
C LEU A 46 14.19 -18.68 8.32
N GLU A 47 14.29 -19.97 7.98
CA GLU A 47 13.44 -20.60 6.98
C GLU A 47 11.97 -20.63 7.38
N GLU A 48 11.68 -20.92 8.64
CA GLU A 48 10.30 -20.89 9.16
C GLU A 48 9.71 -19.49 9.07
N VAL A 49 10.48 -18.44 9.37
CA VAL A 49 10.04 -17.06 9.20
C VAL A 49 9.78 -16.74 7.73
N GLN A 50 10.67 -17.15 6.84
CA GLN A 50 10.49 -16.96 5.39
C GLN A 50 9.23 -17.62 4.87
N HIS A 51 8.98 -18.88 5.25
CA HIS A 51 7.77 -19.61 4.87
C HIS A 51 6.50 -18.97 5.41
N ALA A 52 6.55 -18.47 6.65
CA ALA A 52 5.42 -17.79 7.27
C ALA A 52 5.08 -16.49 6.52
N ILE A 53 6.08 -15.72 6.11
CA ILE A 53 5.89 -14.49 5.33
C ILE A 53 5.26 -14.80 3.98
N ALA A 54 5.75 -15.81 3.26
CA ALA A 54 5.20 -16.22 1.98
C ALA A 54 3.74 -16.71 2.11
N ALA A 55 3.45 -17.52 3.12
CA ALA A 55 2.10 -18.02 3.40
C ALA A 55 1.13 -16.88 3.77
N ALA A 56 1.59 -15.92 4.58
CA ALA A 56 0.83 -14.75 4.95
C ALA A 56 0.48 -13.90 3.72
N GLY A 57 1.43 -13.73 2.81
CA GLY A 57 1.20 -13.03 1.54
C GLY A 57 0.06 -13.62 0.74
N GLN A 58 0.02 -14.94 0.59
CA GLN A 58 -1.06 -15.64 -0.11
C GLN A 58 -2.42 -15.45 0.55
N ARG A 59 -2.48 -15.44 1.88
CA ARG A 59 -3.73 -15.26 2.63
C ARG A 59 -4.23 -13.83 2.63
N SER A 60 -3.33 -12.88 2.54
CA SER A 60 -3.63 -11.44 2.67
C SER A 60 -3.88 -10.74 1.34
N GLY A 61 -4.50 -11.39 0.36
CA GLY A 61 -4.83 -10.77 -0.91
C GLY A 61 -3.96 -11.26 -2.07
N HIS A 62 -3.38 -12.43 -1.95
CA HIS A 62 -2.63 -13.11 -3.01
C HIS A 62 -1.33 -12.40 -3.41
N TRP A 63 -0.59 -11.92 -2.43
CA TRP A 63 0.78 -11.48 -2.66
C TRP A 63 1.64 -12.69 -3.07
N GLY A 64 2.15 -12.66 -4.29
CA GLY A 64 3.05 -13.70 -4.79
C GLY A 64 4.51 -13.38 -4.46
N VAL A 65 5.32 -14.43 -4.24
CA VAL A 65 6.77 -14.26 -4.09
C VAL A 65 7.37 -13.94 -5.45
N ALA A 66 7.95 -12.75 -5.59
CA ALA A 66 8.65 -12.32 -6.81
C ALA A 66 10.14 -12.67 -6.77
N ASP A 67 10.73 -12.60 -5.59
CA ASP A 67 12.14 -12.93 -5.38
C ASP A 67 12.37 -13.23 -3.90
N SER A 68 13.38 -14.07 -3.60
CA SER A 68 13.75 -14.39 -2.23
C SER A 68 15.25 -14.65 -2.09
N ALA A 69 15.79 -14.26 -0.94
CA ALA A 69 17.14 -14.52 -0.51
C ALA A 69 17.12 -14.72 1.01
N PRO A 70 18.18 -15.24 1.64
CA PRO A 70 18.21 -15.34 3.10
C PRO A 70 17.92 -13.99 3.77
N GLY A 71 16.89 -13.93 4.62
CA GLY A 71 16.48 -12.70 5.32
C GLY A 71 15.74 -11.67 4.49
N LYS A 72 15.32 -12.01 3.26
CA LYS A 72 14.66 -11.08 2.35
C LYS A 72 13.67 -11.80 1.43
N VAL A 73 12.45 -11.28 1.35
CA VAL A 73 11.43 -11.73 0.40
C VAL A 73 10.80 -10.51 -0.28
N ARG A 74 10.73 -10.51 -1.60
CA ARG A 74 9.91 -9.58 -2.34
C ARG A 74 8.56 -10.18 -2.63
N LEU A 75 7.53 -9.43 -2.35
CA LEU A 75 6.14 -9.81 -2.59
C LEU A 75 5.52 -8.85 -3.61
N ASN A 76 4.79 -9.43 -4.55
CA ASN A 76 4.08 -8.70 -5.60
C ASN A 76 2.58 -8.94 -5.50
N LEU A 77 1.81 -7.86 -5.43
CA LEU A 77 0.36 -7.89 -5.47
C LEU A 77 -0.13 -7.33 -6.79
N LEU A 78 -0.96 -8.09 -7.50
CA LEU A 78 -1.69 -7.65 -8.68
C LEU A 78 -3.17 -7.75 -8.39
N THR A 79 -3.89 -6.64 -8.45
CA THR A 79 -5.33 -6.61 -8.22
C THR A 79 -5.99 -5.47 -8.98
N ARG A 80 -7.01 -5.78 -9.77
CA ARG A 80 -7.86 -4.80 -10.48
C ARG A 80 -7.06 -3.73 -11.25
N GLY A 81 -5.99 -4.13 -11.94
CA GLY A 81 -5.15 -3.22 -12.69
C GLY A 81 -4.14 -2.42 -11.86
N HIS A 82 -4.04 -2.68 -10.56
CA HIS A 82 -3.04 -2.11 -9.67
C HIS A 82 -1.94 -3.11 -9.40
N GLN A 83 -0.71 -2.63 -9.23
CA GLN A 83 0.42 -3.44 -8.82
C GLN A 83 1.14 -2.77 -7.65
N ALA A 84 1.52 -3.56 -6.67
CA ALA A 84 2.39 -3.14 -5.58
C ALA A 84 3.47 -4.19 -5.34
N VAL A 85 4.69 -3.73 -5.15
CA VAL A 85 5.82 -4.58 -4.78
C VAL A 85 6.40 -4.07 -3.46
N VAL A 86 6.53 -4.97 -2.51
CA VAL A 86 7.15 -4.69 -1.22
C VAL A 86 8.33 -5.63 -1.00
N GLU A 87 9.27 -5.20 -0.19
CA GLU A 87 10.37 -6.02 0.29
C GLU A 87 10.20 -6.23 1.79
N VAL A 88 10.16 -7.49 2.19
CA VAL A 88 10.15 -7.88 3.60
C VAL A 88 11.55 -8.35 3.96
N THR A 89 12.22 -7.59 4.81
CA THR A 89 13.50 -7.99 5.42
C THR A 89 13.23 -8.54 6.81
N PHE A 90 13.95 -9.56 7.21
CA PHE A 90 13.65 -10.26 8.47
C PHE A 90 14.85 -11.00 9.03
N ASP A 91 14.83 -11.19 10.31
CA ASP A 91 15.59 -12.19 11.03
C ASP A 91 14.62 -13.06 11.86
N THR A 92 15.07 -13.76 12.88
CA THR A 92 14.20 -14.57 13.74
C THR A 92 13.50 -13.77 14.84
N HIS A 93 13.79 -12.47 14.97
CA HIS A 93 13.29 -11.62 16.04
C HIS A 93 12.42 -10.46 15.55
N GLN A 94 12.60 -10.02 14.31
CA GLN A 94 11.86 -8.88 13.77
C GLN A 94 11.81 -8.92 12.24
N TYR A 95 10.85 -8.19 11.66
CA TYR A 95 10.73 -7.99 10.23
C TYR A 95 10.31 -6.57 9.90
N SER A 96 10.63 -6.14 8.69
CA SER A 96 10.22 -4.83 8.16
C SER A 96 9.60 -5.00 6.79
N ILE A 97 8.59 -4.20 6.48
CA ILE A 97 7.93 -4.17 5.16
C ILE A 97 8.18 -2.81 4.55
N ARG A 98 8.85 -2.76 3.40
CA ARG A 98 9.20 -1.52 2.69
C ARG A 98 8.64 -1.51 1.29
N TYR A 99 8.22 -0.33 0.86
CA TYR A 99 7.82 -0.07 -0.52
C TYR A 99 9.00 -0.26 -1.47
N VAL A 100 8.74 -0.92 -2.61
CA VAL A 100 9.72 -1.07 -3.69
C VAL A 100 9.25 -0.34 -4.95
N SER A 101 8.06 -0.68 -5.43
CA SER A 101 7.50 -0.10 -6.66
C SER A 101 5.99 -0.30 -6.71
N SER A 102 5.34 0.41 -7.61
CA SER A 102 3.91 0.26 -7.85
C SER A 102 3.53 0.72 -9.25
N SER A 103 2.35 0.28 -9.70
CA SER A 103 1.70 0.76 -10.92
C SER A 103 0.25 1.11 -10.62
N ASN A 104 -0.21 2.21 -11.20
CA ASN A 104 -1.59 2.67 -11.11
C ASN A 104 -2.08 2.91 -9.65
N LEU A 105 -1.18 3.39 -8.80
CA LEU A 105 -1.46 3.76 -7.41
C LEU A 105 -1.12 5.23 -7.11
N ASN A 106 -1.03 6.06 -8.14
CA ASN A 106 -0.74 7.49 -8.01
C ASN A 106 0.55 7.79 -7.22
N TYR A 107 1.55 6.92 -7.36
CA TYR A 107 2.84 7.13 -6.71
C TYR A 107 3.47 8.43 -7.20
N GLU A 108 3.94 9.22 -6.27
CA GLU A 108 4.62 10.49 -6.53
C GLU A 108 5.75 10.72 -5.52
N LYS A 109 6.92 11.06 -6.02
CA LYS A 109 8.03 11.49 -5.18
C LYS A 109 8.04 13.01 -5.10
N THR A 110 7.88 13.56 -3.90
CA THR A 110 7.88 14.98 -3.64
C THR A 110 9.06 15.41 -2.78
N ALA A 111 9.30 16.72 -2.65
CA ALA A 111 10.32 17.27 -1.74
C ALA A 111 10.04 16.90 -0.26
N LYS A 112 8.79 16.55 0.07
CA LYS A 112 8.36 16.16 1.42
C LYS A 112 8.26 14.66 1.63
N GLY A 113 8.64 13.84 0.64
CA GLY A 113 8.59 12.39 0.70
C GLY A 113 7.75 11.76 -0.41
N GLU A 114 7.55 10.46 -0.29
CA GLU A 114 6.84 9.65 -1.27
C GLU A 114 5.35 9.55 -0.89
N LEU A 115 4.49 9.81 -1.87
CA LEU A 115 3.04 9.74 -1.73
C LEU A 115 2.47 8.60 -2.57
N ILE A 116 1.36 8.04 -2.14
CA ILE A 116 0.69 6.93 -2.81
C ILE A 116 -0.80 6.93 -2.50
N HIS A 117 -1.57 6.20 -3.30
CA HIS A 117 -2.98 5.97 -3.03
C HIS A 117 -3.17 5.29 -1.65
N PRO A 118 -4.15 5.73 -0.83
CA PRO A 118 -4.36 5.18 0.52
C PRO A 118 -4.54 3.67 0.59
N LYS A 119 -5.03 3.04 -0.47
CA LYS A 119 -5.18 1.58 -0.55
C LYS A 119 -3.88 0.81 -0.29
N TYR A 120 -2.75 1.36 -0.75
CA TYR A 120 -1.46 0.71 -0.56
C TYR A 120 -1.15 0.48 0.93
N ASN A 121 -1.25 1.53 1.75
CA ASN A 121 -0.99 1.40 3.18
C ASN A 121 -1.95 0.42 3.86
N ALA A 122 -3.22 0.38 3.44
CA ALA A 122 -4.19 -0.58 3.94
C ALA A 122 -3.81 -2.02 3.58
N TRP A 123 -3.40 -2.28 2.35
CA TRP A 123 -2.93 -3.61 1.92
C TRP A 123 -1.71 -4.08 2.71
N VAL A 124 -0.77 -3.18 2.93
CA VAL A 124 0.45 -3.47 3.71
C VAL A 124 0.11 -3.75 5.17
N GLN A 125 -0.83 -3.02 5.76
CA GLN A 125 -1.28 -3.30 7.12
C GLN A 125 -1.97 -4.68 7.23
N HIS A 126 -2.78 -5.06 6.25
CA HIS A 126 -3.38 -6.39 6.19
C HIS A 126 -2.31 -7.48 6.05
N LEU A 127 -1.29 -7.23 5.23
CA LEU A 127 -0.15 -8.14 5.10
C LEU A 127 0.57 -8.31 6.43
N LYS A 128 0.85 -7.21 7.13
CA LYS A 128 1.47 -7.27 8.47
C LYS A 128 0.65 -8.12 9.43
N ASN A 129 -0.66 -7.90 9.49
CA ASN A 129 -1.54 -8.67 10.38
C ASN A 129 -1.50 -10.16 10.06
N ALA A 130 -1.47 -10.52 8.79
CA ALA A 130 -1.37 -11.90 8.34
C ALA A 130 0.00 -12.52 8.69
N ILE A 131 1.09 -11.76 8.54
CA ILE A 131 2.43 -12.21 8.94
C ILE A 131 2.47 -12.46 10.45
N ASP A 132 1.97 -11.54 11.25
CA ASP A 132 1.93 -11.68 12.72
C ASP A 132 1.17 -12.94 13.13
N GLN A 133 0.05 -13.24 12.49
CA GLN A 133 -0.72 -14.47 12.75
C GLN A 133 0.03 -15.75 12.38
N GLN A 134 0.79 -15.74 11.29
CA GLN A 134 1.58 -16.91 10.88
C GLN A 134 2.78 -17.17 11.80
N LEU A 135 3.26 -16.13 12.48
CA LEU A 135 4.46 -16.19 13.34
C LEU A 135 4.14 -16.44 14.82
N GLU A 136 2.86 -16.55 15.17
CA GLU A 136 2.42 -16.91 16.54
C GLU A 136 2.79 -18.32 16.95
#